data_ec98bf8ec75d48c4b97a7b73c408034d
#
_entry.id   ec98bf8ec75d48c4b97a7b73c408034d
#
_cell.length_a   1.000
_cell.length_b   1.000
_cell.length_c   1.000
_cell.angle_alpha   90.00
_cell.angle_beta   90.00
_cell.angle_gamma   90.00
#
_symmetry.space_group_name_H-M   'P 1'
#
loop_
_entity.id
_entity.type
_entity.pdbx_description
1 polymer ?
#
loop_
_entity_poly.entity_id
_entity_poly.type
_entity_poly.pdbx_seq_one_letter_code
_entity_poly.pdbx_strand_id
1 'polypeptide(L)'
;MKAYIKYYFENFISRKSNFLYFLIIMSALFAVIILFIEMSFGLLEEGSLFNLWWNRLLQLLEIKNSGASQGKQIVNLLYWVFSVAFSGTIIAFLAAKISNFINNLKKGLSSVIDTNHYVIVGWNSSVFKVFEEIKIANKNQSKPTILCFNGMDNIKMNTKINLEYPNQKGLRIITRSGDIYSPQDLARTNMSKSKSVIILYDTILPNFNIETTILASKINFENHTIPLIVQMENDSNIPLLTEIMENQVYPIHKDKIISNVTSQSIRNKHISAVVMDFLDYDGDEIYFLPVNKLLGKSFKQAMVMLSEVTLIGIKTKSENVILNPDKNYIITKDDLLIVIGADDDVDMELNIYPNL
;
A
#
# COMPACT_ATOMS: atom_id res chain seq x y z
N MET A 1 -40.80 12.55 27.00
CA MET A 1 -39.91 13.70 26.87
C MET A 1 -38.45 13.40 27.26
N LYS A 2 -38.18 12.87 28.48
CA LYS A 2 -36.80 12.54 28.92
C LYS A 2 -36.03 11.57 27.98
N ALA A 3 -36.67 10.51 27.46
CA ALA A 3 -36.03 9.55 26.57
C ALA A 3 -35.66 10.17 25.20
N TYR A 4 -36.48 11.08 24.67
CA TYR A 4 -36.23 11.79 23.42
C TYR A 4 -35.04 12.74 23.57
N ILE A 5 -34.97 13.50 24.64
CA ILE A 5 -33.85 14.43 24.94
C ILE A 5 -32.55 13.62 25.08
N LYS A 6 -32.60 12.50 25.82
CA LYS A 6 -31.44 11.60 25.97
C LYS A 6 -30.95 11.07 24.62
N TYR A 7 -31.84 10.58 23.75
CA TYR A 7 -31.50 10.07 22.43
C TYR A 7 -30.84 11.12 21.50
N TYR A 8 -31.42 12.34 21.44
CA TYR A 8 -30.85 13.43 20.67
C TYR A 8 -29.49 13.90 21.20
N PHE A 9 -29.35 13.91 22.54
CA PHE A 9 -28.11 14.29 23.21
C PHE A 9 -27.00 13.25 22.96
N GLU A 10 -27.29 11.95 23.05
CA GLU A 10 -26.37 10.88 22.77
C GLU A 10 -25.93 10.90 21.27
N ASN A 11 -26.86 11.11 20.38
CA ASN A 11 -26.57 11.24 18.94
C ASN A 11 -25.76 12.51 18.60
N PHE A 12 -26.00 13.61 19.33
CA PHE A 12 -25.24 14.84 19.17
C PHE A 12 -23.79 14.65 19.61
N ILE A 13 -23.56 14.06 20.78
CA ILE A 13 -22.22 13.83 21.35
C ILE A 13 -21.47 12.73 20.54
N SER A 14 -22.16 11.75 20.00
CA SER A 14 -21.54 10.63 19.25
C SER A 14 -20.85 11.10 17.96
N ARG A 15 -21.24 12.22 17.39
CA ARG A 15 -20.57 12.83 16.24
C ARG A 15 -19.29 13.52 16.70
N LYS A 16 -18.12 12.99 16.27
CA LYS A 16 -16.77 13.42 16.69
C LYS A 16 -16.51 14.95 16.68
N SER A 17 -17.16 15.70 15.80
CA SER A 17 -17.00 17.16 15.73
C SER A 17 -17.85 17.89 16.78
N ASN A 18 -18.97 17.32 17.19
CA ASN A 18 -19.94 17.99 18.05
C ASN A 18 -19.51 18.01 19.52
N PHE A 19 -18.65 17.08 19.95
CA PHE A 19 -18.14 17.04 21.31
C PHE A 19 -17.30 18.28 21.66
N LEU A 20 -16.50 18.76 20.72
CA LEU A 20 -15.72 20.00 20.90
C LEU A 20 -16.64 21.23 21.03
N TYR A 21 -17.67 21.32 20.18
CA TYR A 21 -18.68 22.38 20.29
C TYR A 21 -19.43 22.29 21.60
N PHE A 22 -19.77 21.10 22.07
CA PHE A 22 -20.38 20.89 23.39
C PHE A 22 -19.49 21.42 24.50
N LEU A 23 -18.20 21.15 24.52
CA LEU A 23 -17.27 21.66 25.54
C LEU A 23 -17.17 23.18 25.48
N ILE A 24 -17.12 23.80 24.30
CA ILE A 24 -17.10 25.26 24.17
C ILE A 24 -18.39 25.87 24.70
N ILE A 25 -19.56 25.32 24.39
CA ILE A 25 -20.85 25.80 24.87
C ILE A 25 -20.95 25.65 26.39
N MET A 26 -20.51 24.52 26.95
CA MET A 26 -20.50 24.28 28.38
C MET A 26 -19.60 25.27 29.14
N SER A 27 -18.40 25.58 28.58
CA SER A 27 -17.51 26.56 29.20
C SER A 27 -18.07 27.98 29.17
N ALA A 28 -18.70 28.36 28.05
CA ALA A 28 -19.36 29.66 27.94
C ALA A 28 -20.56 29.79 28.90
N LEU A 29 -21.39 28.76 29.02
CA LEU A 29 -22.52 28.68 29.91
C LEU A 29 -22.09 28.77 31.38
N PHE A 30 -21.01 28.05 31.74
CA PHE A 30 -20.45 28.10 33.09
C PHE A 30 -19.92 29.49 33.43
N ALA A 31 -19.22 30.17 32.49
CA ALA A 31 -18.76 31.53 32.70
C ALA A 31 -19.94 32.51 32.95
N VAL A 32 -21.07 32.34 32.24
CA VAL A 32 -22.29 33.15 32.47
C VAL A 32 -22.91 32.87 33.84
N ILE A 33 -22.99 31.61 34.28
CA ILE A 33 -23.52 31.23 35.60
C ILE A 33 -22.68 31.86 36.67
N ILE A 34 -21.36 31.81 36.61
CA ILE A 34 -20.48 32.43 37.60
C ILE A 34 -20.67 33.93 37.66
N LEU A 35 -20.76 34.64 36.55
CA LEU A 35 -21.04 36.07 36.51
C LEU A 35 -22.37 36.40 37.16
N PHE A 36 -23.40 35.59 36.95
CA PHE A 36 -24.69 35.77 37.59
C PHE A 36 -24.61 35.62 39.11
N ILE A 37 -23.85 34.64 39.60
CA ILE A 37 -23.59 34.43 41.03
C ILE A 37 -22.85 35.65 41.61
N GLU A 38 -21.78 36.12 41.00
CA GLU A 38 -21.00 37.29 41.43
C GLU A 38 -21.85 38.55 41.47
N MET A 39 -22.72 38.77 40.49
CA MET A 39 -23.67 39.86 40.46
C MET A 39 -24.67 39.81 41.63
N SER A 40 -25.20 38.62 41.90
CA SER A 40 -26.20 38.42 42.98
C SER A 40 -25.63 38.65 44.37
N PHE A 41 -24.34 38.41 44.58
CA PHE A 41 -23.66 38.61 45.85
C PHE A 41 -22.89 39.95 45.95
N GLY A 42 -23.01 40.82 44.91
CA GLY A 42 -22.31 42.13 44.92
C GLY A 42 -20.78 41.98 44.83
N LEU A 43 -20.27 40.91 44.27
CA LEU A 43 -18.85 40.60 44.17
C LEU A 43 -18.24 41.00 42.84
N LEU A 44 -19.01 41.63 41.95
CA LEU A 44 -18.55 42.09 40.65
C LEU A 44 -17.42 43.12 40.73
N GLU A 45 -16.41 42.95 39.88
CA GLU A 45 -15.36 43.95 39.69
C GLU A 45 -15.84 45.03 38.70
N GLU A 46 -15.30 46.23 38.79
CA GLU A 46 -15.62 47.31 37.84
C GLU A 46 -15.10 46.95 36.46
N GLY A 47 -15.97 46.97 35.45
CA GLY A 47 -15.60 46.70 34.05
C GLY A 47 -16.82 46.42 33.17
N SER A 48 -16.60 46.32 31.85
CA SER A 48 -17.65 45.92 30.90
C SER A 48 -18.01 44.46 31.12
N LEU A 49 -19.27 44.08 30.98
CA LEU A 49 -19.75 42.69 31.11
C LEU A 49 -19.00 41.71 30.17
N PHE A 50 -18.64 42.19 28.99
CA PHE A 50 -17.87 41.38 28.05
C PHE A 50 -16.44 41.08 28.58
N ASN A 51 -15.73 42.08 29.12
CA ASN A 51 -14.39 41.91 29.67
C ASN A 51 -14.40 40.99 30.91
N LEU A 52 -15.42 41.12 31.74
CA LEU A 52 -15.61 40.23 32.91
C LEU A 52 -15.84 38.79 32.47
N TRP A 53 -16.71 38.58 31.48
CA TRP A 53 -16.98 37.25 30.91
C TRP A 53 -15.72 36.67 30.24
N TRP A 54 -15.01 37.47 29.44
CA TRP A 54 -13.77 37.05 28.76
C TRP A 54 -12.68 36.66 29.77
N ASN A 55 -12.48 37.44 30.80
CA ASN A 55 -11.55 37.13 31.88
C ASN A 55 -11.92 35.83 32.60
N ARG A 56 -13.19 35.55 32.79
CA ARG A 56 -13.65 34.26 33.35
C ARG A 56 -13.42 33.09 32.45
N LEU A 57 -13.56 33.26 31.15
CA LEU A 57 -13.17 32.23 30.19
C LEU A 57 -11.67 31.95 30.22
N LEU A 58 -10.84 32.97 30.25
CA LEU A 58 -9.37 32.80 30.34
C LEU A 58 -8.94 32.15 31.67
N GLN A 59 -9.65 32.44 32.79
CA GLN A 59 -9.39 31.82 34.07
C GLN A 59 -9.68 30.30 34.11
N LEU A 60 -10.45 29.76 33.17
CA LEU A 60 -10.60 28.31 33.02
C LEU A 60 -9.29 27.60 32.65
N LEU A 61 -8.32 28.32 32.10
CA LEU A 61 -7.03 27.81 31.70
C LEU A 61 -5.90 28.13 32.67
N GLU A 62 -6.12 29.10 33.60
CA GLU A 62 -5.12 29.55 34.57
C GLU A 62 -5.68 29.52 36.01
N ILE A 63 -4.86 29.03 36.95
CA ILE A 63 -5.14 29.06 38.38
C ILE A 63 -4.67 30.42 38.92
N LYS A 64 -5.56 31.40 39.08
CA LYS A 64 -5.26 32.67 39.76
C LYS A 64 -5.78 32.67 41.18
N ASN A 65 -4.87 32.76 42.15
CA ASN A 65 -5.18 33.08 43.53
C ASN A 65 -5.21 34.62 43.67
N SER A 66 -6.40 35.21 43.71
CA SER A 66 -6.55 36.64 44.07
C SER A 66 -6.92 36.72 45.51
N GLY A 67 -6.13 37.48 46.30
CA GLY A 67 -6.44 37.82 47.70
C GLY A 67 -7.78 38.58 47.79
N ALA A 68 -8.84 37.84 48.04
CA ALA A 68 -10.22 38.33 47.90
C ALA A 68 -11.03 38.13 49.20
N SER A 69 -12.14 38.83 49.34
CA SER A 69 -13.14 38.63 50.42
C SER A 69 -13.60 37.17 50.48
N GLN A 70 -14.09 36.72 51.66
CA GLN A 70 -14.52 35.32 51.87
C GLN A 70 -15.49 34.81 50.79
N GLY A 71 -16.44 35.65 50.36
CA GLY A 71 -17.36 35.31 49.27
C GLY A 71 -16.66 35.05 47.93
N LYS A 72 -15.68 35.88 47.56
CA LYS A 72 -14.88 35.67 46.35
C LYS A 72 -14.00 34.41 46.43
N GLN A 73 -13.54 34.03 47.62
CA GLN A 73 -12.78 32.79 47.82
C GLN A 73 -13.60 31.54 47.48
N ILE A 74 -14.86 31.51 47.90
CA ILE A 74 -15.78 30.39 47.61
C ILE A 74 -16.06 30.30 46.11
N VAL A 75 -16.33 31.42 45.44
CA VAL A 75 -16.54 31.46 43.99
C VAL A 75 -15.30 31.02 43.25
N ASN A 76 -14.11 31.49 43.63
CA ASN A 76 -12.83 31.09 43.04
C ASN A 76 -12.55 29.58 43.21
N LEU A 77 -12.93 28.99 44.36
CA LEU A 77 -12.79 27.55 44.59
C LEU A 77 -13.68 26.74 43.66
N LEU A 78 -14.95 27.14 43.50
CA LEU A 78 -15.86 26.50 42.54
C LEU A 78 -15.33 26.61 41.12
N TYR A 79 -14.79 27.77 40.76
CA TYR A 79 -14.17 28.03 39.49
C TYR A 79 -12.96 27.14 39.25
N TRP A 80 -12.09 26.99 40.24
CA TRP A 80 -10.91 26.13 40.20
C TRP A 80 -11.29 24.65 40.00
N VAL A 81 -12.26 24.13 40.75
CA VAL A 81 -12.72 22.74 40.59
C VAL A 81 -13.24 22.49 39.18
N PHE A 82 -14.04 23.42 38.64
CA PHE A 82 -14.54 23.29 37.27
C PHE A 82 -13.41 23.41 36.22
N SER A 83 -12.47 24.33 36.41
CA SER A 83 -11.31 24.53 35.55
C SER A 83 -10.46 23.24 35.43
N VAL A 84 -10.15 22.62 36.57
CA VAL A 84 -9.40 21.36 36.62
C VAL A 84 -10.15 20.25 35.85
N ALA A 85 -11.46 20.10 36.12
CA ALA A 85 -12.29 19.12 35.44
C ALA A 85 -12.39 19.40 33.93
N PHE A 86 -12.54 20.65 33.52
CA PHE A 86 -12.62 21.08 32.13
C PHE A 86 -11.30 20.86 31.40
N SER A 87 -10.18 21.29 31.96
CA SER A 87 -8.84 21.10 31.38
C SER A 87 -8.51 19.61 31.28
N GLY A 88 -8.81 18.83 32.32
CA GLY A 88 -8.64 17.37 32.27
C GLY A 88 -9.46 16.71 31.18
N THR A 89 -10.69 17.19 30.96
CA THR A 89 -11.55 16.67 29.87
C THR A 89 -10.96 16.99 28.48
N ILE A 90 -10.44 18.20 28.27
CA ILE A 90 -9.77 18.58 27.01
C ILE A 90 -8.54 17.70 26.78
N ILE A 91 -7.69 17.53 27.80
CA ILE A 91 -6.48 16.69 27.70
C ILE A 91 -6.87 15.25 27.40
N ALA A 92 -7.86 14.69 28.09
CA ALA A 92 -8.34 13.34 27.83
C ALA A 92 -8.89 13.17 26.39
N PHE A 93 -9.62 14.16 25.89
CA PHE A 93 -10.13 14.17 24.52
C PHE A 93 -9.01 14.22 23.48
N LEU A 94 -8.00 15.09 23.68
CA LEU A 94 -6.84 15.16 22.81
C LEU A 94 -6.03 13.85 22.83
N ALA A 95 -5.80 13.31 24.03
CA ALA A 95 -5.11 12.03 24.19
C ALA A 95 -5.85 10.88 23.50
N ALA A 96 -7.19 10.82 23.62
CA ALA A 96 -8.01 9.83 22.92
C ALA A 96 -7.94 10.00 21.40
N LYS A 97 -7.95 11.23 20.88
CA LYS A 97 -7.79 11.49 19.44
C LYS A 97 -6.42 11.07 18.92
N ILE A 98 -5.35 11.41 19.65
CA ILE A 98 -3.98 11.01 19.31
C ILE A 98 -3.86 9.48 19.36
N SER A 99 -4.38 8.84 20.40
CA SER A 99 -4.39 7.38 20.53
C SER A 99 -5.12 6.71 19.37
N ASN A 100 -6.31 7.19 19.00
CA ASN A 100 -7.05 6.68 17.86
C ASN A 100 -6.31 6.89 16.54
N PHE A 101 -5.66 8.03 16.36
CA PHE A 101 -4.82 8.29 15.19
C PHE A 101 -3.65 7.30 15.11
N ILE A 102 -2.90 7.12 16.20
CA ILE A 102 -1.80 6.14 16.28
C ILE A 102 -2.32 4.72 16.04
N ASN A 103 -3.47 4.35 16.60
CA ASN A 103 -4.06 3.03 16.36
C ASN A 103 -4.46 2.83 14.90
N ASN A 104 -5.00 3.85 14.23
CA ASN A 104 -5.31 3.77 12.79
C ASN A 104 -4.02 3.62 11.95
N LEU A 105 -2.94 4.31 12.31
CA LEU A 105 -1.64 4.11 11.67
C LEU A 105 -1.12 2.68 11.87
N LYS A 106 -1.18 2.17 13.11
CA LYS A 106 -0.79 0.80 13.43
C LYS A 106 -1.63 -0.23 12.70
N LYS A 107 -2.92 0.03 12.49
CA LYS A 107 -3.80 -0.83 11.67
C LYS A 107 -3.51 -0.76 10.17
N GLY A 108 -2.62 0.12 9.71
CA GLY A 108 -2.28 0.23 8.30
C GLY A 108 -3.42 0.77 7.43
N LEU A 109 -4.27 1.65 7.97
CA LEU A 109 -5.43 2.20 7.25
C LEU A 109 -5.12 3.50 6.49
N SER A 110 -3.89 4.01 6.58
CA SER A 110 -3.48 5.23 5.88
C SER A 110 -3.19 4.97 4.39
N SER A 111 -3.48 5.94 3.54
CA SER A 111 -3.15 5.87 2.11
C SER A 111 -1.64 5.96 1.88
N VAL A 112 -1.17 5.28 0.84
CA VAL A 112 0.21 5.32 0.36
C VAL A 112 0.34 6.43 -0.68
N ILE A 113 1.42 7.19 -0.60
CA ILE A 113 1.73 8.28 -1.53
C ILE A 113 2.92 7.94 -2.45
N ASP A 114 3.61 6.83 -2.16
CA ASP A 114 4.73 6.37 -2.96
C ASP A 114 4.28 6.08 -4.40
N THR A 115 5.20 6.29 -5.34
CA THR A 115 5.05 5.99 -6.76
C THR A 115 6.17 5.06 -7.19
N ASN A 116 6.00 4.36 -8.32
CA ASN A 116 6.99 3.41 -8.84
C ASN A 116 7.38 2.31 -7.83
N HIS A 117 6.42 1.90 -7.00
CA HIS A 117 6.56 0.86 -6.00
C HIS A 117 5.92 -0.44 -6.50
N TYR A 118 6.29 -1.56 -5.92
CA TYR A 118 5.66 -2.85 -6.18
C TYR A 118 4.50 -3.05 -5.20
N VAL A 119 3.34 -3.45 -5.68
CA VAL A 119 2.17 -3.75 -4.85
C VAL A 119 1.96 -5.27 -4.82
N ILE A 120 1.95 -5.86 -3.64
CA ILE A 120 1.64 -7.26 -3.43
C ILE A 120 0.31 -7.36 -2.69
N VAL A 121 -0.69 -7.94 -3.35
CA VAL A 121 -2.03 -8.20 -2.79
C VAL A 121 -2.13 -9.68 -2.43
N GLY A 122 -2.66 -9.97 -1.25
CA GLY A 122 -2.71 -11.33 -0.73
C GLY A 122 -1.50 -11.70 0.12
N TRP A 123 -1.51 -12.93 0.64
CA TRP A 123 -0.44 -13.42 1.52
C TRP A 123 -0.31 -14.93 1.47
N ASN A 124 0.88 -15.40 1.13
CA ASN A 124 1.27 -16.80 1.28
C ASN A 124 2.77 -16.91 1.59
N SER A 125 3.31 -18.11 1.72
CA SER A 125 4.73 -18.35 2.03
C SER A 125 5.67 -17.85 0.94
N SER A 126 5.20 -17.65 -0.29
CA SER A 126 6.03 -17.18 -1.41
C SER A 126 6.38 -15.68 -1.30
N VAL A 127 5.69 -14.91 -0.45
CA VAL A 127 5.91 -13.46 -0.32
C VAL A 127 7.37 -13.12 -0.01
N PHE A 128 8.02 -13.90 0.83
CA PHE A 128 9.40 -13.64 1.24
C PHE A 128 10.40 -13.93 0.11
N LYS A 129 10.12 -14.96 -0.71
CA LYS A 129 10.94 -15.22 -1.90
C LYS A 129 10.75 -14.09 -2.94
N VAL A 130 9.52 -13.61 -3.13
CA VAL A 130 9.26 -12.44 -3.99
C VAL A 130 10.02 -11.20 -3.51
N PHE A 131 10.15 -11.00 -2.18
CA PHE A 131 10.97 -9.91 -1.64
C PHE A 131 12.44 -10.03 -2.04
N GLU A 132 13.04 -11.24 -1.92
CA GLU A 132 14.42 -11.47 -2.31
C GLU A 132 14.63 -11.24 -3.80
N GLU A 133 13.78 -11.79 -4.66
CA GLU A 133 13.89 -11.62 -6.10
C GLU A 133 13.77 -10.15 -6.52
N ILE A 134 12.79 -9.41 -5.98
CA ILE A 134 12.66 -7.95 -6.25
C ILE A 134 13.92 -7.20 -5.78
N LYS A 135 14.52 -7.61 -4.67
CA LYS A 135 15.73 -6.99 -4.14
C LYS A 135 16.92 -7.23 -5.07
N ILE A 136 17.10 -8.46 -5.54
CA ILE A 136 18.16 -8.84 -6.47
C ILE A 136 17.99 -8.09 -7.80
N ALA A 137 16.80 -8.14 -8.40
CA ALA A 137 16.46 -7.47 -9.65
C ALA A 137 16.64 -5.94 -9.61
N ASN A 138 16.74 -5.32 -8.43
CA ASN A 138 16.97 -3.88 -8.28
C ASN A 138 18.33 -3.57 -7.62
N LYS A 139 19.28 -4.52 -7.64
CA LYS A 139 20.58 -4.38 -6.97
C LYS A 139 21.37 -3.15 -7.46
N ASN A 140 21.28 -2.87 -8.76
CA ASN A 140 21.95 -1.76 -9.43
C ASN A 140 21.08 -0.49 -9.55
N GLN A 141 19.88 -0.49 -8.97
CA GLN A 141 18.92 0.60 -9.03
C GLN A 141 18.69 1.22 -7.64
N SER A 142 17.80 2.22 -7.58
CA SER A 142 17.36 2.78 -6.31
C SER A 142 16.62 1.72 -5.49
N LYS A 143 16.78 1.77 -4.16
CA LYS A 143 16.13 0.87 -3.21
C LYS A 143 14.63 0.74 -3.50
N PRO A 144 14.14 -0.46 -3.88
CA PRO A 144 12.74 -0.63 -4.23
C PRO A 144 11.83 -0.56 -3.01
N THR A 145 10.64 -0.02 -3.21
CA THR A 145 9.57 -0.02 -2.20
C THR A 145 8.55 -1.10 -2.55
N ILE A 146 8.27 -1.98 -1.60
CA ILE A 146 7.26 -3.03 -1.71
C ILE A 146 6.13 -2.70 -0.75
N LEU A 147 4.91 -2.64 -1.25
CA LEU A 147 3.70 -2.50 -0.48
C LEU A 147 2.98 -3.85 -0.39
N CYS A 148 2.81 -4.37 0.81
CA CYS A 148 2.00 -5.55 1.08
C CYS A 148 0.61 -5.12 1.53
N PHE A 149 -0.43 -5.55 0.82
CA PHE A 149 -1.83 -5.30 1.13
C PHE A 149 -2.60 -6.61 1.33
N ASN A 150 -3.24 -6.75 2.48
CA ASN A 150 -4.00 -7.95 2.81
C ASN A 150 -5.12 -7.65 3.82
N GLY A 151 -6.11 -8.55 3.93
CA GLY A 151 -7.14 -8.53 4.98
C GLY A 151 -6.61 -8.85 6.38
N MET A 152 -5.37 -9.35 6.50
CA MET A 152 -4.72 -9.62 7.78
C MET A 152 -4.45 -8.32 8.55
N ASP A 153 -4.54 -8.39 9.88
CA ASP A 153 -4.14 -7.30 10.75
C ASP A 153 -2.69 -6.85 10.49
N ASN A 154 -2.48 -5.55 10.33
CA ASN A 154 -1.21 -4.96 9.95
C ASN A 154 -0.08 -5.25 10.95
N ILE A 155 -0.40 -5.33 12.25
CA ILE A 155 0.57 -5.65 13.29
C ILE A 155 1.05 -7.10 13.12
N LYS A 156 0.12 -8.03 12.85
CA LYS A 156 0.45 -9.44 12.58
C LYS A 156 1.31 -9.58 11.32
N MET A 157 0.98 -8.83 10.26
CA MET A 157 1.76 -8.83 9.01
C MET A 157 3.20 -8.34 9.26
N ASN A 158 3.37 -7.21 9.94
CA ASN A 158 4.69 -6.69 10.30
C ASN A 158 5.47 -7.66 11.20
N THR A 159 4.80 -8.31 12.16
CA THR A 159 5.45 -9.31 13.03
C THR A 159 5.97 -10.49 12.21
N LYS A 160 5.19 -11.02 11.27
CA LYS A 160 5.64 -12.09 10.37
C LYS A 160 6.83 -11.67 9.52
N ILE A 161 6.79 -10.45 8.94
CA ILE A 161 7.89 -9.92 8.15
C ILE A 161 9.16 -9.84 9.02
N ASN A 162 9.07 -9.31 10.21
CA ASN A 162 10.24 -9.17 11.09
C ASN A 162 10.81 -10.52 11.56
N LEU A 163 9.98 -11.55 11.71
CA LEU A 163 10.39 -12.89 12.12
C LEU A 163 11.01 -13.69 10.96
N GLU A 164 10.33 -13.70 9.80
CA GLU A 164 10.70 -14.55 8.67
C GLU A 164 11.64 -13.85 7.68
N TYR A 165 11.63 -12.51 7.68
CA TYR A 165 12.47 -11.67 6.84
C TYR A 165 13.15 -10.55 7.65
N PRO A 166 14.03 -10.88 8.61
CA PRO A 166 14.65 -9.89 9.52
C PRO A 166 15.62 -8.97 8.79
N ASN A 167 16.28 -9.43 7.72
CA ASN A 167 17.23 -8.63 6.94
C ASN A 167 16.54 -7.90 5.80
N GLN A 168 15.91 -6.76 6.12
CA GLN A 168 15.24 -5.88 5.13
C GLN A 168 16.21 -4.90 4.46
N LYS A 169 17.53 -5.11 4.57
CA LYS A 169 18.55 -4.25 3.97
C LYS A 169 18.42 -4.30 2.44
N GLY A 170 18.31 -3.14 1.79
CA GLY A 170 18.09 -3.05 0.34
C GLY A 170 16.62 -2.98 -0.10
N LEU A 171 15.64 -3.20 0.81
CA LEU A 171 14.21 -3.04 0.55
C LEU A 171 13.58 -2.01 1.49
N ARG A 172 12.50 -1.38 1.05
CA ARG A 172 11.57 -0.65 1.90
C ARG A 172 10.22 -1.35 1.85
N ILE A 173 9.82 -2.00 2.93
CA ILE A 173 8.57 -2.73 3.02
C ILE A 173 7.54 -1.89 3.76
N ILE A 174 6.38 -1.69 3.14
CA ILE A 174 5.22 -0.99 3.70
C ILE A 174 4.09 -2.00 3.79
N THR A 175 3.39 -2.02 4.90
CA THR A 175 2.24 -2.91 5.09
C THR A 175 0.96 -2.10 5.22
N ARG A 176 -0.11 -2.57 4.62
CA ARG A 176 -1.46 -1.99 4.72
C ARG A 176 -2.49 -3.09 4.88
N SER A 177 -3.48 -2.83 5.72
CA SER A 177 -4.60 -3.75 5.93
C SER A 177 -5.89 -3.17 5.38
N GLY A 178 -6.75 -4.02 4.85
CA GLY A 178 -8.05 -3.61 4.37
C GLY A 178 -8.81 -4.77 3.74
N ASP A 179 -10.02 -4.50 3.33
CA ASP A 179 -10.81 -5.45 2.56
C ASP A 179 -10.27 -5.49 1.12
N ILE A 180 -9.72 -6.64 0.76
CA ILE A 180 -9.13 -6.89 -0.57
C ILE A 180 -10.16 -6.83 -1.70
N TYR A 181 -11.45 -6.95 -1.39
CA TYR A 181 -12.55 -6.81 -2.36
C TYR A 181 -13.11 -5.38 -2.44
N SER A 182 -12.66 -4.48 -1.56
CA SER A 182 -13.08 -3.09 -1.54
C SER A 182 -12.25 -2.23 -2.50
N PRO A 183 -12.83 -1.65 -3.56
CA PRO A 183 -12.11 -0.72 -4.44
C PRO A 183 -11.53 0.47 -3.69
N GLN A 184 -12.22 0.94 -2.65
CA GLN A 184 -11.78 2.06 -1.82
C GLN A 184 -10.52 1.70 -1.00
N ASP A 185 -10.43 0.46 -0.50
CA ASP A 185 -9.30 -0.03 0.25
C ASP A 185 -8.10 -0.31 -0.67
N LEU A 186 -8.35 -0.89 -1.85
CA LEU A 186 -7.34 -1.08 -2.88
C LEU A 186 -6.79 0.27 -3.39
N ALA A 187 -7.64 1.28 -3.56
CA ALA A 187 -7.20 2.62 -3.97
C ALA A 187 -6.20 3.25 -2.99
N ARG A 188 -6.25 2.90 -1.68
CA ARG A 188 -5.28 3.36 -0.68
C ARG A 188 -3.85 2.87 -0.94
N THR A 189 -3.68 1.83 -1.73
CA THR A 189 -2.37 1.27 -2.10
C THR A 189 -1.64 2.11 -3.16
N ASN A 190 -2.33 3.07 -3.80
CA ASN A 190 -1.83 3.88 -4.92
C ASN A 190 -1.31 3.01 -6.09
N MET A 191 -1.98 1.85 -6.33
CA MET A 191 -1.54 0.90 -7.36
C MET A 191 -1.59 1.47 -8.78
N SER A 192 -2.41 2.49 -9.04
CA SER A 192 -2.42 3.21 -10.33
C SER A 192 -1.11 3.95 -10.66
N LYS A 193 -0.21 4.11 -9.69
CA LYS A 193 1.13 4.70 -9.85
C LYS A 193 2.25 3.74 -9.45
N SER A 194 1.94 2.46 -9.35
CA SER A 194 2.92 1.42 -9.05
C SER A 194 3.75 1.03 -10.28
N LYS A 195 4.86 0.35 -10.07
CA LYS A 195 5.67 -0.28 -11.11
C LYS A 195 5.02 -1.58 -11.61
N SER A 196 4.45 -2.36 -10.68
CA SER A 196 3.66 -3.56 -10.98
C SER A 196 2.76 -3.91 -9.80
N VAL A 197 1.72 -4.71 -10.08
CA VAL A 197 0.83 -5.30 -9.09
C VAL A 197 0.94 -6.81 -9.17
N ILE A 198 1.20 -7.45 -8.03
CA ILE A 198 1.34 -8.90 -7.90
C ILE A 198 0.23 -9.39 -6.97
N ILE A 199 -0.60 -10.31 -7.44
CA ILE A 199 -1.63 -10.94 -6.64
C ILE A 199 -1.19 -12.36 -6.31
N LEU A 200 -0.95 -12.61 -5.03
CA LEU A 200 -0.55 -13.92 -4.54
C LEU A 200 -1.79 -14.78 -4.28
N TYR A 201 -1.71 -16.04 -4.64
CA TYR A 201 -2.75 -17.02 -4.35
C TYR A 201 -2.97 -17.17 -2.84
N ASP A 202 -4.24 -17.22 -2.42
CA ASP A 202 -4.62 -17.48 -1.04
C ASP A 202 -5.48 -18.76 -0.99
N THR A 203 -5.01 -19.75 -0.23
CA THR A 203 -5.68 -21.06 -0.09
C THR A 203 -7.01 -20.98 0.65
N ILE A 204 -7.23 -19.93 1.42
CA ILE A 204 -8.43 -19.75 2.26
C ILE A 204 -9.61 -19.24 1.42
N LEU A 205 -9.33 -18.53 0.33
CA LEU A 205 -10.32 -17.85 -0.51
C LEU A 205 -10.17 -18.32 -1.97
N PRO A 206 -10.81 -19.40 -2.40
CA PRO A 206 -10.57 -20.03 -3.71
C PRO A 206 -10.85 -19.13 -4.91
N ASN A 207 -11.74 -18.14 -4.79
CA ASN A 207 -12.02 -17.17 -5.85
C ASN A 207 -11.25 -15.85 -5.69
N PHE A 208 -10.40 -15.75 -4.66
CA PHE A 208 -9.68 -14.54 -4.31
C PHE A 208 -8.95 -13.89 -5.49
N ASN A 209 -8.19 -14.68 -6.25
CA ASN A 209 -7.40 -14.16 -7.36
C ASN A 209 -8.26 -13.48 -8.42
N ILE A 210 -9.40 -14.09 -8.81
CA ILE A 210 -10.28 -13.54 -9.84
C ILE A 210 -10.91 -12.23 -9.37
N GLU A 211 -11.56 -12.27 -8.21
CA GLU A 211 -12.27 -11.11 -7.67
C GLU A 211 -11.33 -9.94 -7.42
N THR A 212 -10.16 -10.19 -6.82
CA THR A 212 -9.15 -9.15 -6.57
C THR A 212 -8.55 -8.61 -7.86
N THR A 213 -8.33 -9.48 -8.86
CA THR A 213 -7.83 -9.05 -10.17
C THR A 213 -8.82 -8.15 -10.87
N ILE A 214 -10.11 -8.50 -10.87
CA ILE A 214 -11.17 -7.65 -11.43
C ILE A 214 -11.21 -6.29 -10.72
N LEU A 215 -11.10 -6.26 -9.39
CA LEU A 215 -11.09 -5.01 -8.64
C LEU A 215 -9.84 -4.18 -8.91
N ALA A 216 -8.67 -4.82 -8.93
CA ALA A 216 -7.41 -4.14 -9.22
C ALA A 216 -7.42 -3.54 -10.63
N SER A 217 -7.96 -4.25 -11.62
CA SER A 217 -8.06 -3.73 -12.98
C SER A 217 -8.96 -2.51 -13.07
N LYS A 218 -10.10 -2.50 -12.36
CA LYS A 218 -10.98 -1.33 -12.33
C LYS A 218 -10.28 -0.08 -11.79
N ILE A 219 -9.36 -0.23 -10.85
CA ILE A 219 -8.58 0.87 -10.28
C ILE A 219 -7.45 1.29 -11.24
N ASN A 220 -6.86 0.33 -11.95
CA ASN A 220 -5.73 0.52 -12.84
C ASN A 220 -6.14 0.94 -14.27
N PHE A 221 -7.42 0.80 -14.61
CA PHE A 221 -7.93 0.99 -15.99
C PHE A 221 -7.68 2.40 -16.56
N GLU A 222 -7.46 3.40 -15.69
CA GLU A 222 -7.13 4.75 -16.13
C GLU A 222 -5.69 4.89 -16.69
N ASN A 223 -4.80 3.91 -16.40
CA ASN A 223 -3.40 3.89 -16.83
C ASN A 223 -3.01 2.48 -17.30
N HIS A 224 -3.30 2.14 -18.53
CA HIS A 224 -3.14 0.82 -19.18
C HIS A 224 -1.72 0.21 -19.23
N THR A 225 -0.76 0.74 -18.50
CA THR A 225 0.66 0.36 -18.64
C THR A 225 1.23 -0.46 -17.48
N ILE A 226 0.47 -0.66 -16.40
CA ILE A 226 0.99 -1.32 -15.20
C ILE A 226 0.77 -2.84 -15.30
N PRO A 227 1.84 -3.66 -15.26
CA PRO A 227 1.72 -5.11 -15.33
C PRO A 227 0.96 -5.65 -14.10
N LEU A 228 -0.05 -6.45 -14.35
CA LEU A 228 -0.83 -7.15 -13.34
C LEU A 228 -0.50 -8.65 -13.39
N ILE A 229 0.28 -9.12 -12.43
CA ILE A 229 0.75 -10.49 -12.35
C ILE A 229 -0.10 -11.24 -11.33
N VAL A 230 -0.71 -12.35 -11.72
CA VAL A 230 -1.62 -13.11 -10.85
C VAL A 230 -1.12 -14.54 -10.69
N GLN A 231 -0.78 -14.89 -9.46
CA GLN A 231 -0.46 -16.26 -9.11
C GLN A 231 -1.76 -17.07 -8.97
N MET A 232 -1.91 -18.11 -9.75
CA MET A 232 -3.08 -18.99 -9.74
C MET A 232 -2.67 -20.43 -9.46
N GLU A 233 -3.50 -21.14 -8.68
CA GLU A 233 -3.29 -22.55 -8.41
C GLU A 233 -3.97 -23.42 -9.47
N ASN A 234 -5.15 -23.00 -9.96
CA ASN A 234 -6.00 -23.78 -10.85
C ASN A 234 -6.11 -23.14 -12.24
N ASP A 235 -5.97 -23.93 -13.30
CA ASP A 235 -6.08 -23.54 -14.71
C ASP A 235 -7.48 -23.12 -15.14
N SER A 236 -8.52 -23.66 -14.48
CA SER A 236 -9.91 -23.54 -14.93
C SER A 236 -10.37 -22.08 -15.07
N ASN A 237 -9.77 -21.18 -14.31
CA ASN A 237 -10.15 -19.77 -14.27
C ASN A 237 -9.29 -18.87 -15.16
N ILE A 238 -8.18 -19.38 -15.71
CA ILE A 238 -7.29 -18.59 -16.55
C ILE A 238 -7.96 -18.08 -17.83
N PRO A 239 -8.71 -18.91 -18.58
CA PRO A 239 -9.39 -18.43 -19.78
C PRO A 239 -10.38 -17.31 -19.50
N LEU A 240 -11.17 -17.46 -18.44
CA LEU A 240 -12.13 -16.45 -18.01
C LEU A 240 -11.42 -15.16 -17.61
N LEU A 241 -10.34 -15.26 -16.85
CA LEU A 241 -9.55 -14.10 -16.42
C LEU A 241 -8.94 -13.35 -17.61
N THR A 242 -8.36 -14.09 -18.57
CA THR A 242 -7.75 -13.51 -19.77
C THR A 242 -8.79 -12.84 -20.66
N GLU A 243 -10.00 -13.42 -20.77
CA GLU A 243 -11.10 -12.83 -21.54
C GLU A 243 -11.61 -11.54 -20.90
N ILE A 244 -11.87 -11.55 -19.58
CA ILE A 244 -12.37 -10.38 -18.84
C ILE A 244 -11.37 -9.22 -18.88
N MET A 245 -10.08 -9.54 -18.85
CA MET A 245 -9.00 -8.55 -18.72
C MET A 245 -8.35 -8.17 -20.04
N GLU A 246 -8.89 -8.63 -21.17
CA GLU A 246 -8.41 -8.28 -22.51
C GLU A 246 -6.88 -8.43 -22.67
N ASN A 247 -6.30 -9.51 -22.15
CA ASN A 247 -4.85 -9.79 -22.13
C ASN A 247 -3.98 -8.78 -21.34
N GLN A 248 -4.56 -7.99 -20.45
CA GLN A 248 -3.80 -7.08 -19.57
C GLN A 248 -3.28 -7.75 -18.29
N VAL A 249 -3.59 -9.03 -18.11
CA VAL A 249 -3.20 -9.84 -16.96
C VAL A 249 -2.19 -10.89 -17.38
N TYR A 250 -1.21 -11.10 -16.53
CA TYR A 250 -0.18 -12.14 -16.68
C TYR A 250 -0.40 -13.25 -15.63
N PRO A 251 -1.23 -14.27 -15.92
CA PRO A 251 -1.47 -15.37 -15.00
C PRO A 251 -0.26 -16.29 -14.90
N ILE A 252 0.18 -16.56 -13.67
CA ILE A 252 1.23 -17.54 -13.38
C ILE A 252 0.59 -18.78 -12.77
N HIS A 253 0.60 -19.86 -13.54
CA HIS A 253 0.02 -21.13 -13.13
C HIS A 253 1.01 -21.99 -12.37
N LYS A 254 0.94 -21.97 -11.05
CA LYS A 254 1.88 -22.61 -10.13
C LYS A 254 1.98 -24.13 -10.37
N ASP A 255 0.87 -24.84 -10.38
CA ASP A 255 0.85 -26.30 -10.48
C ASP A 255 1.34 -26.79 -11.85
N LYS A 256 1.04 -26.04 -12.91
CA LYS A 256 1.52 -26.37 -14.26
C LYS A 256 3.04 -26.23 -14.36
N ILE A 257 3.61 -25.17 -13.80
CA ILE A 257 5.07 -24.97 -13.77
C ILE A 257 5.73 -26.13 -13.03
N ILE A 258 5.25 -26.43 -11.81
CA ILE A 258 5.78 -27.52 -10.97
C ILE A 258 5.66 -28.87 -11.70
N SER A 259 4.48 -29.18 -12.24
CA SER A 259 4.21 -30.46 -12.94
C SER A 259 5.08 -30.61 -14.18
N ASN A 260 5.27 -29.55 -14.96
CA ASN A 260 6.12 -29.57 -16.15
C ASN A 260 7.59 -29.82 -15.80
N VAL A 261 8.12 -29.09 -14.81
CA VAL A 261 9.49 -29.28 -14.34
C VAL A 261 9.70 -30.68 -13.78
N THR A 262 8.76 -31.16 -12.97
CA THR A 262 8.80 -32.51 -12.42
C THR A 262 8.81 -33.57 -13.52
N SER A 263 7.88 -33.47 -14.49
CA SER A 263 7.75 -34.42 -15.58
C SER A 263 9.00 -34.45 -16.48
N GLN A 264 9.57 -33.30 -16.79
CA GLN A 264 10.81 -33.26 -17.57
C GLN A 264 12.00 -33.78 -16.78
N SER A 265 12.05 -33.59 -15.47
CA SER A 265 13.12 -34.08 -14.60
C SER A 265 13.14 -35.62 -14.49
N ILE A 266 12.02 -36.28 -14.69
CA ILE A 266 11.95 -37.76 -14.81
C ILE A 266 12.86 -38.23 -15.95
N ARG A 267 12.84 -37.55 -17.07
CA ARG A 267 13.62 -37.89 -18.26
C ARG A 267 15.07 -37.42 -18.16
N ASN A 268 15.30 -36.27 -17.57
CA ASN A 268 16.64 -35.70 -17.38
C ASN A 268 16.71 -34.97 -16.04
N LYS A 269 17.40 -35.58 -15.08
CA LYS A 269 17.51 -35.09 -13.68
C LYS A 269 18.09 -33.69 -13.53
N HIS A 270 18.81 -33.18 -14.53
CA HIS A 270 19.44 -31.85 -14.47
C HIS A 270 18.50 -30.72 -14.92
N ILE A 271 17.33 -31.03 -15.47
CA ILE A 271 16.38 -30.00 -15.95
C ILE A 271 15.92 -29.10 -14.80
N SER A 272 15.68 -29.65 -13.61
CA SER A 272 15.26 -28.82 -12.48
C SER A 272 16.29 -27.75 -12.11
N ALA A 273 17.59 -28.08 -12.15
CA ALA A 273 18.65 -27.12 -11.87
C ALA A 273 18.68 -26.00 -12.91
N VAL A 274 18.62 -26.36 -14.21
CA VAL A 274 18.61 -25.39 -15.32
C VAL A 274 17.38 -24.45 -15.23
N VAL A 275 16.19 -25.01 -14.95
CA VAL A 275 14.97 -24.19 -14.84
C VAL A 275 15.05 -23.26 -13.63
N MET A 276 15.60 -23.72 -12.51
CA MET A 276 15.74 -22.88 -11.31
C MET A 276 16.73 -21.74 -11.54
N ASP A 277 17.81 -21.97 -12.24
CA ASP A 277 18.80 -20.97 -12.66
C ASP A 277 18.16 -19.88 -13.56
N PHE A 278 17.35 -20.27 -14.51
CA PHE A 278 16.61 -19.34 -15.38
C PHE A 278 15.48 -18.56 -14.68
N LEU A 279 15.05 -18.98 -13.49
CA LEU A 279 13.95 -18.36 -12.77
C LEU A 279 14.42 -17.45 -11.62
N ASP A 280 15.73 -17.41 -11.36
CA ASP A 280 16.25 -16.54 -10.33
C ASP A 280 16.98 -15.35 -10.97
N TYR A 281 17.09 -14.23 -10.22
CA TYR A 281 17.75 -13.02 -10.71
C TYR A 281 19.25 -12.95 -10.38
N ASP A 282 19.85 -14.06 -9.95
CA ASP A 282 21.29 -14.11 -9.64
C ASP A 282 22.03 -14.86 -10.75
N GLY A 283 22.38 -14.15 -11.79
CA GLY A 283 23.10 -14.71 -12.94
C GLY A 283 22.55 -14.25 -14.29
N ASP A 284 22.49 -15.18 -15.23
CA ASP A 284 21.96 -14.92 -16.56
C ASP A 284 20.43 -14.92 -16.58
N GLU A 285 19.84 -13.89 -17.11
CA GLU A 285 18.39 -13.71 -17.22
C GLU A 285 17.90 -13.78 -18.67
N ILE A 286 16.58 -13.85 -18.83
CA ILE A 286 15.93 -13.80 -20.14
C ILE A 286 15.50 -12.37 -20.46
N TYR A 287 16.04 -11.80 -21.54
CA TYR A 287 15.71 -10.46 -21.99
C TYR A 287 15.01 -10.47 -23.35
N PHE A 288 14.22 -9.42 -23.59
CA PHE A 288 13.58 -9.14 -24.86
C PHE A 288 14.23 -7.90 -25.48
N LEU A 289 15.05 -8.10 -26.51
CA LEU A 289 15.76 -7.03 -27.19
C LEU A 289 15.07 -6.68 -28.52
N PRO A 290 15.04 -5.41 -28.90
CA PRO A 290 14.56 -5.01 -30.21
C PRO A 290 15.53 -5.43 -31.33
N VAL A 291 15.00 -5.58 -32.52
CA VAL A 291 15.77 -6.15 -33.65
C VAL A 291 16.77 -5.21 -34.32
N ASN A 292 16.54 -3.91 -34.32
CA ASN A 292 17.41 -2.85 -34.82
C ASN A 292 18.30 -3.25 -36.05
N LYS A 293 19.61 -3.34 -35.89
CA LYS A 293 20.57 -3.73 -36.95
C LYS A 293 20.40 -5.16 -37.48
N LEU A 294 19.62 -5.99 -36.82
CA LEU A 294 19.32 -7.37 -37.24
C LEU A 294 18.07 -7.45 -38.11
N LEU A 295 17.41 -6.35 -38.38
CA LEU A 295 16.27 -6.30 -39.30
C LEU A 295 16.61 -6.87 -40.67
N GLY A 296 15.78 -7.82 -41.17
CA GLY A 296 15.96 -8.47 -42.45
C GLY A 296 17.06 -9.53 -42.48
N LYS A 297 17.73 -9.78 -41.36
CA LYS A 297 18.68 -10.90 -41.24
C LYS A 297 17.93 -12.19 -40.94
N SER A 298 18.54 -13.31 -41.30
CA SER A 298 18.05 -14.61 -40.86
C SER A 298 18.36 -14.84 -39.38
N PHE A 299 17.56 -15.65 -38.69
CA PHE A 299 17.81 -16.03 -37.29
C PHE A 299 19.22 -16.59 -37.10
N LYS A 300 19.73 -17.41 -38.08
CA LYS A 300 21.10 -17.90 -38.08
C LYS A 300 22.13 -16.77 -38.11
N GLN A 301 21.91 -15.75 -38.93
CA GLN A 301 22.83 -14.62 -39.01
C GLN A 301 22.82 -13.82 -37.71
N ALA A 302 21.64 -13.60 -37.11
CA ALA A 302 21.51 -12.91 -35.85
C ALA A 302 22.23 -13.64 -34.71
N MET A 303 22.13 -14.97 -34.64
CA MET A 303 22.86 -15.79 -33.65
C MET A 303 24.39 -15.62 -33.72
N VAL A 304 24.93 -15.33 -34.88
CA VAL A 304 26.39 -15.14 -35.07
C VAL A 304 26.79 -13.69 -34.80
N MET A 305 25.88 -12.74 -34.98
CA MET A 305 26.14 -11.32 -34.81
C MET A 305 26.07 -10.86 -33.35
N LEU A 306 25.30 -11.54 -32.52
CA LEU A 306 25.24 -11.30 -31.08
C LEU A 306 26.37 -12.08 -30.41
N SER A 307 27.32 -11.38 -29.79
CA SER A 307 28.57 -11.99 -29.26
C SER A 307 28.50 -12.14 -27.71
N GLU A 308 27.82 -11.25 -27.04
CA GLU A 308 27.82 -11.20 -25.57
C GLU A 308 26.62 -11.93 -24.97
N VAL A 309 25.52 -12.09 -25.74
CA VAL A 309 24.32 -12.77 -25.28
C VAL A 309 23.97 -13.97 -26.16
N THR A 310 23.23 -14.91 -25.62
CA THR A 310 22.77 -16.11 -26.36
C THR A 310 21.36 -15.92 -26.91
N LEU A 311 21.20 -15.82 -28.23
CA LEU A 311 19.88 -15.72 -28.87
C LEU A 311 19.17 -17.09 -28.86
N ILE A 312 18.05 -17.19 -28.16
CA ILE A 312 17.27 -18.42 -27.98
C ILE A 312 15.96 -18.44 -28.76
N GLY A 313 15.40 -17.27 -29.12
CA GLY A 313 14.10 -17.20 -29.76
C GLY A 313 13.72 -15.83 -30.24
N ILE A 314 12.45 -15.72 -30.61
CA ILE A 314 11.80 -14.48 -31.01
C ILE A 314 10.41 -14.39 -30.41
N LYS A 315 9.95 -13.17 -30.14
CA LYS A 315 8.56 -12.84 -29.85
C LYS A 315 8.03 -12.05 -31.05
N THR A 316 6.99 -12.55 -31.68
CA THR A 316 6.41 -11.94 -32.88
C THR A 316 5.43 -10.82 -32.53
N LYS A 317 5.04 -9.99 -33.48
CA LYS A 317 4.00 -8.97 -33.35
C LYS A 317 2.69 -9.52 -32.81
N SER A 318 2.34 -10.75 -33.09
CA SER A 318 1.16 -11.43 -32.59
C SER A 318 1.31 -11.99 -31.17
N GLU A 319 2.30 -11.50 -30.42
CA GLU A 319 2.63 -11.92 -29.04
C GLU A 319 3.06 -13.40 -28.90
N ASN A 320 3.28 -14.12 -30.02
CA ASN A 320 3.73 -15.51 -29.97
C ASN A 320 5.23 -15.59 -29.66
N VAL A 321 5.56 -16.33 -28.62
CA VAL A 321 6.94 -16.70 -28.27
C VAL A 321 7.33 -17.98 -29.02
N ILE A 322 8.38 -17.89 -29.81
CA ILE A 322 8.92 -19.03 -30.59
C ILE A 322 10.36 -19.24 -30.17
N LEU A 323 10.59 -20.29 -29.38
CA LEU A 323 11.95 -20.71 -29.02
C LEU A 323 12.54 -21.57 -30.15
N ASN A 324 13.84 -21.35 -30.46
CA ASN A 324 14.59 -22.04 -31.51
C ASN A 324 13.82 -22.08 -32.85
N PRO A 325 13.43 -20.93 -33.42
CA PRO A 325 12.73 -20.85 -34.68
C PRO A 325 13.58 -21.43 -35.83
N ASP A 326 12.99 -21.58 -37.03
CA ASP A 326 13.74 -21.97 -38.22
C ASP A 326 14.95 -21.04 -38.42
N LYS A 327 16.10 -21.62 -38.75
CA LYS A 327 17.35 -20.86 -38.93
C LYS A 327 17.28 -19.85 -40.07
N ASN A 328 16.39 -20.07 -41.03
CA ASN A 328 16.11 -19.16 -42.15
C ASN A 328 14.98 -18.16 -41.86
N TYR A 329 14.39 -18.18 -40.68
CA TYR A 329 13.39 -17.18 -40.28
C TYR A 329 13.96 -15.77 -40.46
N ILE A 330 13.27 -14.93 -41.21
CA ILE A 330 13.68 -13.54 -41.45
C ILE A 330 13.09 -12.66 -40.36
N ILE A 331 13.96 -12.00 -39.61
CA ILE A 331 13.61 -11.12 -38.52
C ILE A 331 12.93 -9.86 -39.05
N THR A 332 11.76 -9.54 -38.52
CA THR A 332 10.95 -8.38 -38.93
C THR A 332 11.07 -7.26 -37.88
N LYS A 333 10.66 -6.05 -38.24
CA LYS A 333 10.75 -4.87 -37.39
C LYS A 333 9.87 -4.94 -36.10
N ASP A 334 8.82 -5.76 -36.17
CA ASP A 334 7.83 -5.89 -35.08
C ASP A 334 8.18 -7.09 -34.16
N ASP A 335 9.29 -7.81 -34.44
CA ASP A 335 9.76 -8.88 -33.57
C ASP A 335 10.59 -8.34 -32.42
N LEU A 336 10.66 -9.09 -31.30
CA LEU A 336 11.65 -8.93 -30.25
C LEU A 336 12.53 -10.19 -30.22
N LEU A 337 13.83 -10.00 -30.03
CA LEU A 337 14.77 -11.07 -29.82
C LEU A 337 14.68 -11.56 -28.38
N ILE A 338 14.64 -12.87 -28.18
CA ILE A 338 14.69 -13.46 -26.84
C ILE A 338 16.09 -13.95 -26.61
N VAL A 339 16.81 -13.35 -25.66
CA VAL A 339 18.20 -13.64 -25.36
C VAL A 339 18.39 -14.06 -23.92
N ILE A 340 19.49 -14.77 -23.66
CA ILE A 340 19.99 -15.07 -22.32
C ILE A 340 21.32 -14.34 -22.17
N GLY A 341 21.53 -13.68 -21.04
CA GLY A 341 22.76 -12.99 -20.71
C GLY A 341 22.67 -12.29 -19.35
N ALA A 342 23.82 -11.85 -18.84
CA ALA A 342 23.87 -11.00 -17.66
C ALA A 342 23.50 -9.56 -18.00
N ASP A 343 23.11 -8.76 -16.98
CA ASP A 343 22.72 -7.35 -17.14
C ASP A 343 23.76 -6.54 -17.93
N ASP A 344 25.04 -6.67 -17.58
CA ASP A 344 26.13 -5.93 -18.21
C ASP A 344 26.31 -6.30 -19.69
N ASP A 345 26.14 -7.58 -20.04
CA ASP A 345 26.24 -8.08 -21.41
C ASP A 345 25.07 -7.60 -22.27
N VAL A 346 23.87 -7.59 -21.71
CA VAL A 346 22.67 -7.03 -22.35
C VAL A 346 22.81 -5.54 -22.59
N ASP A 347 23.32 -4.80 -21.62
CA ASP A 347 23.60 -3.37 -21.77
C ASP A 347 24.67 -3.08 -22.83
N MET A 348 25.69 -3.93 -22.98
CA MET A 348 26.68 -3.85 -24.07
C MET A 348 26.00 -4.03 -25.43
N GLU A 349 25.18 -5.05 -25.61
CA GLU A 349 24.46 -5.28 -26.85
C GLU A 349 23.47 -4.15 -27.17
N LEU A 350 22.77 -3.62 -26.18
CA LEU A 350 21.90 -2.45 -26.33
C LEU A 350 22.69 -1.20 -26.76
N ASN A 351 23.92 -1.01 -26.27
CA ASN A 351 24.80 0.08 -26.67
C ASN A 351 25.34 -0.07 -28.09
N ILE A 352 25.56 -1.28 -28.57
CA ILE A 352 25.90 -1.56 -29.99
C ILE A 352 24.69 -1.20 -30.88
N TYR A 353 23.47 -1.22 -30.34
CA TYR A 353 22.21 -0.90 -31.01
C TYR A 353 21.45 0.28 -30.38
N PRO A 354 22.03 1.49 -30.35
CA PRO A 354 21.58 2.59 -29.50
C PRO A 354 20.33 3.36 -29.98
N ASN A 355 19.41 2.77 -30.72
CA ASN A 355 18.19 3.41 -31.18
C ASN A 355 16.95 2.64 -30.75
N LEU A 356 16.72 2.64 -29.46
CA LEU A 356 15.49 2.20 -28.79
C LEU A 356 14.65 3.37 -28.36
#